data_d722a88efc14be02fdbe37e7d68f8a0e
#
_entry.id   d722a88efc14be02fdbe37e7d68f8a0e
#
_cell.length_a   1.000
_cell.length_b   1.000
_cell.length_c   1.000
_cell.angle_alpha   90.00
_cell.angle_beta   90.00
_cell.angle_gamma   90.00
#
_symmetry.space_group_name_H-M   'P 1'
#
loop_
_entity.id
_entity.type
_entity.pdbx_description
1 polymer ?
#
loop_
_entity_poly.entity_id
_entity_poly.type
_entity_poly.pdbx_seq_one_letter_code
_entity_poly.pdbx_strand_id
1 'polypeptide(L)'
;YEGVAGITEGESPVSETRKYVLQILKDGGRYSVHNPDFLTGANISVAITKEFMQAVENDEEYELRFPDVENYDEEQMRYYNEHWHEVGDVREWPLPVKTYRTIRARDLWDLICTCATYSAEPGIFFIDNANEMTNAVAYGQKVVATNPCGEQPLAPYSVCNLGAINLANMVDKDRKQVDFDKLKRTVQVAVRMMDNVIDATPYFLEENRRQALGERRIGLGVMGLADMLIYCEKVYGGEDGNKLVDKVFKTIATIAYRTSIELAKEKGSFPFLFTGNVSDTLRNAEEFTNTGFMRQMPKDIREDIRRYGIRNSHLLTVAPTGSTGTMVGVSTGLEPYFSFKYYRSGRLGKFIEVNADIVQEYLDANPDNDPNNLPEWFVTAMDLTPEAHADVQCVIQRWIDSSISKTVNAPRGYTVEQVQRVYERLYKGGAKGGTIYVDGSRDAQVLSLEKDESETKTNEKTPPVLIETINELTSTSMSIGSEIGDTCPICRKGEIIEAGGCNTCNSCGAQLKCGL
;
A
#
# COMPACT_ATOMS: atom_id res chain seq x y z
N TYR A 1 17.92 -1.14 0.34
CA TYR A 1 17.84 -1.30 1.81
C TYR A 1 18.82 -2.34 2.32
N GLU A 2 19.10 -3.39 1.57
CA GLU A 2 20.13 -4.39 1.90
C GLU A 2 21.51 -3.75 2.11
N GLY A 3 21.79 -2.65 1.41
CA GLY A 3 23.01 -1.87 1.57
C GLY A 3 23.16 -1.12 2.90
N VAL A 4 22.10 -0.93 3.68
CA VAL A 4 22.15 -0.07 4.89
C VAL A 4 22.42 -0.89 6.16
N ALA A 5 21.91 -2.11 6.23
CA ALA A 5 22.00 -2.94 7.44
C ALA A 5 23.40 -3.51 7.73
N GLY A 6 24.28 -3.63 6.75
CA GLY A 6 25.58 -4.27 6.89
C GLY A 6 26.79 -3.34 6.87
N ILE A 7 26.68 -2.11 7.34
CA ILE A 7 27.78 -1.15 7.26
C ILE A 7 28.74 -1.31 8.44
N THR A 8 29.74 -2.12 8.25
CA THR A 8 30.98 -2.07 9.03
C THR A 8 32.03 -1.27 8.29
N GLU A 9 32.91 -0.62 9.01
CA GLU A 9 34.06 0.13 8.48
C GLU A 9 35.07 -0.82 7.83
N GLY A 10 34.90 -1.13 6.55
CA GLY A 10 35.79 -1.96 5.76
C GLY A 10 35.96 -1.44 4.34
N GLU A 11 37.08 -1.72 3.72
CA GLU A 11 37.55 -1.13 2.45
C GLU A 11 36.87 -1.64 1.17
N SER A 12 35.70 -2.28 1.23
CA SER A 12 35.01 -2.75 0.01
C SER A 12 34.16 -1.67 -0.65
N PRO A 13 33.97 -1.68 -1.99
CA PRO A 13 33.07 -0.74 -2.68
C PRO A 13 31.66 -0.71 -2.13
N VAL A 14 31.21 -1.83 -1.54
CA VAL A 14 29.93 -1.95 -0.86
C VAL A 14 29.92 -1.12 0.42
N SER A 15 31.05 -1.01 1.17
CA SER A 15 31.13 -0.23 2.39
C SER A 15 31.04 1.28 2.14
N GLU A 16 31.55 1.77 1.00
CA GLU A 16 31.47 3.20 0.64
C GLU A 16 30.03 3.59 0.25
N THR A 17 29.33 2.74 -0.49
CA THR A 17 27.91 2.94 -0.80
C THR A 17 27.08 2.99 0.48
N ARG A 18 27.41 2.17 1.44
CA ARG A 18 26.78 2.13 2.76
C ARG A 18 27.06 3.40 3.56
N LYS A 19 28.33 3.84 3.62
CA LYS A 19 28.69 5.13 4.25
C LYS A 19 27.92 6.28 3.62
N TYR A 20 27.76 6.27 2.31
CA TYR A 20 27.02 7.26 1.57
C TYR A 20 25.52 7.27 1.92
N VAL A 21 24.86 6.10 1.92
CA VAL A 21 23.45 6.00 2.31
C VAL A 21 23.25 6.41 3.78
N LEU A 22 24.16 6.05 4.68
CA LEU A 22 24.11 6.51 6.07
C LEU A 22 24.33 8.02 6.19
N GLN A 23 25.21 8.58 5.38
CA GLN A 23 25.42 10.02 5.35
C GLN A 23 24.17 10.75 4.86
N ILE A 24 23.52 10.23 3.80
CA ILE A 24 22.21 10.69 3.32
C ILE A 24 21.18 10.67 4.44
N LEU A 25 21.07 9.56 5.17
CA LEU A 25 20.14 9.42 6.29
C LEU A 25 20.49 10.33 7.48
N LYS A 26 21.78 10.66 7.66
CA LYS A 26 22.27 11.56 8.72
C LYS A 26 22.12 13.04 8.36
N ASP A 27 22.27 13.40 7.11
CA ASP A 27 22.21 14.79 6.64
C ASP A 27 20.79 15.36 6.55
N GLY A 28 19.82 14.61 7.01
CA GLY A 28 18.39 14.91 7.24
C GLY A 28 17.74 16.04 6.43
N GLY A 29 18.33 17.20 6.38
CA GLY A 29 17.78 18.35 5.66
C GLY A 29 17.95 18.33 4.15
N ARG A 30 18.95 17.63 3.61
CA ARG A 30 19.21 17.55 2.16
C ARG A 30 18.47 16.39 1.48
N TYR A 31 18.10 15.40 2.27
CA TYR A 31 17.49 14.15 1.79
C TYR A 31 16.17 13.83 2.50
N SER A 32 15.50 14.83 3.05
CA SER A 32 14.16 14.66 3.57
C SER A 32 13.18 14.46 2.42
N VAL A 33 12.05 13.81 2.68
CA VAL A 33 10.95 13.66 1.72
C VAL A 33 10.42 15.01 1.20
N HIS A 34 10.77 16.11 1.85
CA HIS A 34 10.48 17.47 1.43
C HIS A 34 11.49 18.00 0.40
N ASN A 35 12.63 17.34 0.21
CA ASN A 35 13.56 17.71 -0.83
C ASN A 35 13.09 17.15 -2.16
N PRO A 36 12.79 17.99 -3.20
CA PRO A 36 12.33 17.52 -4.50
C PRO A 36 13.34 16.60 -5.20
N ASP A 37 14.59 16.60 -4.77
CA ASP A 37 15.64 15.73 -5.32
C ASP A 37 15.74 14.36 -4.64
N PHE A 38 14.95 14.10 -3.59
CA PHE A 38 15.01 12.86 -2.82
C PHE A 38 13.75 12.00 -3.02
N LEU A 39 13.85 10.97 -3.86
CA LEU A 39 12.89 9.85 -4.00
C LEU A 39 11.39 10.20 -3.79
N THR A 40 11.00 11.45 -4.08
CA THR A 40 9.63 11.96 -3.89
C THR A 40 8.60 11.26 -4.78
N GLY A 41 9.07 10.58 -5.82
CA GLY A 41 8.24 9.76 -6.72
C GLY A 41 8.14 8.27 -6.32
N ALA A 42 8.67 7.88 -5.16
CA ALA A 42 8.61 6.49 -4.68
C ALA A 42 7.74 6.39 -3.42
N ASN A 43 6.85 5.40 -3.39
CA ASN A 43 6.14 5.02 -2.17
C ASN A 43 6.97 3.98 -1.42
N ILE A 44 7.23 4.23 -0.14
CA ILE A 44 8.06 3.38 0.71
C ILE A 44 7.19 2.82 1.82
N SER A 45 7.27 1.51 2.05
CA SER A 45 6.61 0.85 3.17
C SER A 45 7.60 -0.02 3.94
N VAL A 46 7.46 -0.08 5.25
CA VAL A 46 8.22 -0.97 6.11
C VAL A 46 7.40 -2.22 6.38
N ALA A 47 7.96 -3.40 6.08
CA ALA A 47 7.37 -4.67 6.43
C ALA A 47 7.60 -4.97 7.92
N ILE A 48 6.52 -5.02 8.67
CA ILE A 48 6.53 -5.23 10.12
C ILE A 48 6.11 -6.67 10.43
N THR A 49 6.96 -7.38 11.18
CA THR A 49 6.68 -8.74 11.65
C THR A 49 5.98 -8.75 13.00
N LYS A 50 5.34 -9.85 13.34
CA LYS A 50 4.78 -10.07 14.70
C LYS A 50 5.87 -10.10 15.78
N GLU A 51 7.03 -10.68 15.45
CA GLU A 51 8.20 -10.68 16.34
C GLU A 51 8.60 -9.25 16.71
N PHE A 52 8.67 -8.35 15.72
CA PHE A 52 8.97 -6.94 15.97
C PHE A 52 7.88 -6.25 16.80
N MET A 53 6.59 -6.42 16.46
CA MET A 53 5.50 -5.81 17.22
C MET A 53 5.44 -6.32 18.66
N GLN A 54 5.75 -7.60 18.88
CA GLN A 54 5.84 -8.16 20.24
C GLN A 54 7.01 -7.56 21.02
N ALA A 55 8.17 -7.38 20.39
CA ALA A 55 9.31 -6.72 21.01
C ALA A 55 9.00 -5.24 21.35
N VAL A 56 8.22 -4.54 20.50
CA VAL A 56 7.73 -3.18 20.77
C VAL A 56 6.80 -3.17 21.99
N GLU A 57 5.82 -4.08 22.05
CA GLU A 57 4.86 -4.15 23.17
C GLU A 57 5.57 -4.45 24.50
N ASN A 58 6.54 -5.37 24.49
CA ASN A 58 7.29 -5.79 25.66
C ASN A 58 8.46 -4.89 26.02
N ASP A 59 8.79 -3.90 25.16
CA ASP A 59 9.95 -3.02 25.33
C ASP A 59 11.29 -3.79 25.34
N GLU A 60 11.43 -4.74 24.42
CA GLU A 60 12.56 -5.64 24.28
C GLU A 60 13.59 -5.13 23.23
N GLU A 61 14.77 -5.72 23.27
CA GLU A 61 15.76 -5.60 22.21
C GLU A 61 15.30 -6.37 20.96
N TYR A 62 15.67 -5.86 19.79
CA TYR A 62 15.38 -6.46 18.50
C TYR A 62 16.65 -6.52 17.66
N GLU A 63 16.89 -7.67 17.07
CA GLU A 63 18.05 -7.91 16.23
C GLU A 63 17.76 -7.60 14.76
N LEU A 64 18.56 -6.73 14.15
CA LEU A 64 18.58 -6.51 12.71
C LEU A 64 19.42 -7.60 12.06
N ARG A 65 18.76 -8.58 11.46
CA ARG A 65 19.35 -9.79 10.89
C ARG A 65 19.25 -9.80 9.37
N PHE A 66 20.25 -10.39 8.74
CA PHE A 66 20.27 -10.66 7.31
C PHE A 66 21.11 -11.91 7.00
N PRO A 67 20.93 -12.60 5.83
CA PRO A 67 21.84 -13.65 5.41
C PRO A 67 23.31 -13.21 5.46
N ASP A 68 24.18 -14.06 6.02
CA ASP A 68 25.61 -13.73 6.21
C ASP A 68 26.42 -13.83 4.90
N VAL A 69 25.95 -13.12 3.87
CA VAL A 69 26.50 -13.15 2.50
C VAL A 69 27.98 -12.77 2.42
N GLU A 70 28.52 -12.10 3.44
CA GLU A 70 29.94 -11.73 3.50
C GLU A 70 30.84 -12.96 3.78
N ASN A 71 30.29 -13.99 4.41
CA ASN A 71 31.00 -15.21 4.80
C ASN A 71 30.53 -16.45 4.04
N TYR A 72 29.65 -16.29 3.05
CA TYR A 72 29.17 -17.42 2.22
C TYR A 72 30.28 -17.87 1.25
N ASP A 73 30.39 -19.19 1.10
CA ASP A 73 31.15 -19.79 0.01
C ASP A 73 30.40 -19.69 -1.34
N GLU A 74 31.03 -20.17 -2.41
CA GLU A 74 30.46 -20.08 -3.75
C GLU A 74 29.11 -20.83 -3.89
N GLU A 75 28.95 -21.96 -3.20
CA GLU A 75 27.69 -22.75 -3.23
C GLU A 75 26.57 -22.03 -2.48
N GLN A 76 26.88 -21.50 -1.32
CA GLN A 76 25.94 -20.72 -0.49
C GLN A 76 25.54 -19.43 -1.19
N MET A 77 26.47 -18.73 -1.86
CA MET A 77 26.16 -17.53 -2.67
C MET A 77 25.27 -17.85 -3.86
N ARG A 78 25.50 -18.99 -4.54
CA ARG A 78 24.60 -19.44 -5.61
C ARG A 78 23.21 -19.73 -5.07
N TYR A 79 23.10 -20.44 -3.95
CA TYR A 79 21.84 -20.72 -3.31
C TYR A 79 21.11 -19.42 -2.91
N TYR A 80 21.83 -18.44 -2.34
CA TYR A 80 21.28 -17.12 -2.00
C TYR A 80 20.69 -16.41 -3.23
N ASN A 81 21.45 -16.35 -4.33
CA ASN A 81 21.00 -15.68 -5.55
C ASN A 81 19.78 -16.35 -6.20
N GLU A 82 19.66 -17.66 -6.05
CA GLU A 82 18.56 -18.44 -6.63
C GLU A 82 17.30 -18.43 -5.77
N HIS A 83 17.41 -18.32 -4.44
CA HIS A 83 16.28 -18.61 -3.55
C HIS A 83 15.88 -17.47 -2.60
N TRP A 84 16.76 -16.47 -2.34
CA TRP A 84 16.43 -15.41 -1.39
C TRP A 84 15.14 -14.65 -1.76
N HIS A 85 14.91 -14.39 -3.03
CA HIS A 85 13.72 -13.71 -3.51
C HIS A 85 12.42 -14.49 -3.25
N GLU A 86 12.49 -15.81 -3.10
CA GLU A 86 11.35 -16.68 -2.77
C GLU A 86 11.10 -16.75 -1.26
N VAL A 87 12.17 -16.77 -0.47
CA VAL A 87 12.08 -16.86 1.00
C VAL A 87 11.79 -15.49 1.61
N GLY A 88 12.63 -14.49 1.34
CA GLY A 88 12.44 -13.10 1.79
C GLY A 88 12.32 -12.89 3.30
N ASP A 89 12.65 -13.91 4.10
CA ASP A 89 12.49 -13.92 5.55
C ASP A 89 13.65 -14.66 6.22
N VAL A 90 14.44 -13.94 7.03
CA VAL A 90 15.60 -14.51 7.72
C VAL A 90 15.23 -15.59 8.74
N ARG A 91 13.99 -15.59 9.23
CA ARG A 91 13.50 -16.60 10.18
C ARG A 91 13.36 -17.99 9.55
N GLU A 92 13.17 -18.02 8.23
CA GLU A 92 12.99 -19.23 7.43
C GLU A 92 14.21 -19.54 6.55
N TRP A 93 15.24 -18.69 6.60
CA TRP A 93 16.42 -18.84 5.77
C TRP A 93 17.30 -20.01 6.26
N PRO A 94 17.63 -20.99 5.40
CA PRO A 94 18.32 -22.23 5.83
C PRO A 94 19.83 -22.08 5.98
N LEU A 95 20.44 -21.01 5.45
CA LEU A 95 21.87 -20.75 5.54
C LEU A 95 22.20 -19.81 6.70
N PRO A 96 23.47 -19.65 7.10
CA PRO A 96 23.87 -18.77 8.20
C PRO A 96 23.31 -17.35 8.05
N VAL A 97 22.80 -16.83 9.17
CA VAL A 97 22.26 -15.48 9.34
C VAL A 97 23.16 -14.72 10.30
N LYS A 98 23.43 -13.46 9.99
CA LYS A 98 24.23 -12.56 10.83
C LYS A 98 23.34 -11.51 11.47
N THR A 99 23.53 -11.25 12.76
CA THR A 99 23.00 -10.08 13.45
C THR A 99 23.94 -8.91 13.22
N TYR A 100 23.49 -7.93 12.48
CA TYR A 100 24.28 -6.74 12.15
C TYR A 100 24.21 -5.68 13.25
N ARG A 101 23.08 -5.63 13.93
CA ARG A 101 22.87 -4.67 15.01
C ARG A 101 21.74 -5.15 15.91
N THR A 102 21.86 -4.90 17.22
CA THR A 102 20.79 -5.01 18.19
C THR A 102 20.35 -3.62 18.59
N ILE A 103 19.06 -3.37 18.57
CA ILE A 103 18.44 -2.09 18.89
C ILE A 103 17.27 -2.32 19.82
N ARG A 104 16.82 -1.30 20.54
CA ARG A 104 15.55 -1.33 21.24
C ARG A 104 14.41 -1.23 20.22
N ALA A 105 13.49 -2.20 20.22
CA ALA A 105 12.42 -2.26 19.23
C ALA A 105 11.55 -0.99 19.26
N ARG A 106 11.30 -0.45 20.45
CA ARG A 106 10.50 0.76 20.65
C ARG A 106 11.13 1.99 20.02
N ASP A 107 12.46 2.13 20.08
CA ASP A 107 13.16 3.27 19.47
C ASP A 107 13.00 3.28 17.94
N LEU A 108 13.07 2.08 17.31
CA LEU A 108 12.82 1.98 15.87
C LEU A 108 11.35 2.24 15.52
N TRP A 109 10.42 1.78 16.35
CA TRP A 109 9.00 2.04 16.17
C TRP A 109 8.68 3.52 16.29
N ASP A 110 9.24 4.20 17.28
CA ASP A 110 9.12 5.64 17.48
C ASP A 110 9.67 6.41 16.28
N LEU A 111 10.81 5.98 15.73
CA LEU A 111 11.39 6.59 14.52
C LEU A 111 10.48 6.42 13.30
N ILE A 112 9.96 5.22 13.06
CA ILE A 112 9.03 4.94 11.94
C ILE A 112 7.77 5.84 12.06
N CYS A 113 7.17 5.88 13.24
CA CYS A 113 5.96 6.68 13.48
C CYS A 113 6.24 8.18 13.42
N THR A 114 7.42 8.62 13.85
CA THR A 114 7.88 10.01 13.71
C THR A 114 7.98 10.39 12.23
N CYS A 115 8.64 9.58 11.42
CA CYS A 115 8.73 9.82 9.98
C CYS A 115 7.33 9.86 9.34
N ALA A 116 6.46 8.91 9.65
CA ALA A 116 5.10 8.88 9.13
C ALA A 116 4.28 10.13 9.52
N THR A 117 4.48 10.64 10.75
CA THR A 117 3.79 11.83 11.26
C THR A 117 4.18 13.10 10.50
N TYR A 118 5.47 13.27 10.18
CA TYR A 118 5.99 14.51 9.61
C TYR A 118 6.17 14.49 8.10
N SER A 119 6.13 13.31 7.47
CA SER A 119 6.34 13.18 6.02
C SER A 119 5.34 12.28 5.31
N ALA A 120 4.37 11.70 6.02
CA ALA A 120 3.42 10.71 5.53
C ALA A 120 4.09 9.44 4.92
N GLU A 121 5.36 9.23 5.21
CA GLU A 121 6.19 8.09 4.81
C GLU A 121 7.07 7.64 6.01
N PRO A 122 7.35 6.35 6.16
CA PRO A 122 6.89 5.22 5.36
C PRO A 122 5.45 4.80 5.68
N GLY A 123 4.82 4.10 4.73
CA GLY A 123 3.65 3.28 5.03
C GLY A 123 4.05 2.02 5.82
N ILE A 124 3.09 1.35 6.43
CA ILE A 124 3.31 0.11 7.17
C ILE A 124 2.65 -1.06 6.46
N PHE A 125 3.40 -2.16 6.35
CA PHE A 125 2.90 -3.43 5.85
C PHE A 125 3.09 -4.53 6.90
N PHE A 126 2.00 -5.06 7.44
CA PHE A 126 2.00 -6.15 8.43
C PHE A 126 2.14 -7.49 7.70
N ILE A 127 3.38 -7.87 7.38
CA ILE A 127 3.66 -9.02 6.53
C ILE A 127 3.18 -10.35 7.12
N ASP A 128 3.24 -10.52 8.42
CA ASP A 128 2.77 -11.75 9.08
C ASP A 128 1.23 -11.82 9.07
N ASN A 129 0.51 -10.69 9.25
CA ASN A 129 -0.94 -10.65 9.06
C ASN A 129 -1.33 -11.03 7.61
N ALA A 130 -0.55 -10.55 6.63
CA ALA A 130 -0.77 -10.91 5.23
C ALA A 130 -0.54 -12.42 5.00
N ASN A 131 0.56 -12.98 5.51
CA ASN A 131 0.89 -14.39 5.33
C ASN A 131 -0.05 -15.34 6.08
N GLU A 132 -0.57 -14.95 7.25
CA GLU A 132 -1.59 -15.75 7.94
C GLU A 132 -2.93 -15.84 7.21
N MET A 133 -3.23 -14.80 6.42
CA MET A 133 -4.53 -14.68 5.76
C MET A 133 -4.48 -15.01 4.27
N THR A 134 -3.30 -15.12 3.65
CA THR A 134 -3.20 -15.39 2.21
C THR A 134 -3.61 -16.83 1.86
N ASN A 135 -4.24 -16.98 0.71
CA ASN A 135 -4.54 -18.30 0.14
C ASN A 135 -3.31 -18.97 -0.50
N ALA A 136 -2.23 -18.20 -0.73
CA ALA A 136 -1.02 -18.70 -1.41
C ALA A 136 -0.33 -19.84 -0.65
N VAL A 137 -0.43 -19.86 0.68
CA VAL A 137 0.17 -20.91 1.51
C VAL A 137 -0.36 -22.32 1.18
N ALA A 138 -1.58 -22.42 0.64
CA ALA A 138 -2.17 -23.71 0.26
C ALA A 138 -1.50 -24.37 -0.94
N TYR A 139 -0.75 -23.63 -1.73
CA TYR A 139 0.05 -24.13 -2.85
C TYR A 139 1.54 -23.84 -2.73
N GLY A 140 2.00 -23.66 -1.48
CA GLY A 140 3.43 -23.58 -1.14
C GLY A 140 4.07 -22.23 -1.43
N GLN A 141 3.30 -21.16 -1.59
CA GLN A 141 3.81 -19.81 -1.78
C GLN A 141 3.47 -18.91 -0.60
N LYS A 142 4.24 -17.84 -0.44
CA LYS A 142 3.98 -16.83 0.58
C LYS A 142 4.16 -15.42 0.01
N VAL A 143 3.63 -14.46 0.73
CA VAL A 143 3.82 -13.04 0.46
C VAL A 143 5.23 -12.64 0.88
N VAL A 144 5.97 -12.02 -0.03
CA VAL A 144 7.33 -11.49 0.23
C VAL A 144 7.37 -9.97 0.16
N ALA A 145 6.43 -9.33 -0.54
CA ALA A 145 6.36 -7.89 -0.70
C ALA A 145 4.93 -7.44 -1.00
N THR A 146 4.73 -6.13 -1.02
CA THR A 146 3.51 -5.50 -1.52
C THR A 146 3.82 -4.53 -2.66
N ASN A 147 2.81 -4.17 -3.46
CA ASN A 147 2.91 -3.07 -4.43
C ASN A 147 2.98 -1.71 -3.71
N PRO A 148 3.29 -0.60 -4.42
CA PRO A 148 3.48 0.71 -3.79
C PRO A 148 2.30 1.20 -2.94
N CYS A 149 1.06 0.92 -3.35
CA CYS A 149 -0.14 1.36 -2.63
C CYS A 149 -0.61 0.38 -1.53
N GLY A 150 0.06 -0.76 -1.36
CA GLY A 150 -0.18 -1.70 -0.26
C GLY A 150 -1.38 -2.63 -0.41
N GLU A 151 -2.14 -2.55 -1.50
CA GLU A 151 -3.33 -3.39 -1.70
C GLU A 151 -3.02 -4.79 -2.25
N GLN A 152 -1.81 -5.02 -2.77
CA GLN A 152 -1.40 -6.29 -3.37
C GLN A 152 -0.20 -6.92 -2.67
N PRO A 153 -0.43 -7.66 -1.57
CA PRO A 153 0.59 -8.55 -1.00
C PRO A 153 0.81 -9.73 -1.94
N LEU A 154 2.02 -9.89 -2.44
CA LEU A 154 2.32 -10.80 -3.53
C LEU A 154 3.47 -11.76 -3.18
N ALA A 155 3.39 -12.97 -3.74
CA ALA A 155 4.51 -13.88 -3.92
C ALA A 155 5.40 -13.40 -5.09
N PRO A 156 6.63 -13.91 -5.23
CA PRO A 156 7.51 -13.57 -6.34
C PRO A 156 6.83 -13.76 -7.70
N TYR A 157 7.07 -12.82 -8.60
CA TYR A 157 6.53 -12.80 -9.96
C TYR A 157 5.01 -12.78 -10.09
N SER A 158 4.27 -12.68 -8.97
CA SER A 158 2.80 -12.59 -9.01
C SER A 158 2.34 -11.37 -9.78
N VAL A 159 1.23 -11.53 -10.49
CA VAL A 159 0.57 -10.50 -11.28
C VAL A 159 -0.89 -10.41 -10.87
N CYS A 160 -1.40 -9.20 -10.69
CA CYS A 160 -2.80 -8.97 -10.42
C CYS A 160 -3.37 -7.90 -11.34
N ASN A 161 -4.39 -8.27 -12.12
CA ASN A 161 -5.22 -7.30 -12.81
C ASN A 161 -6.24 -6.70 -11.84
N LEU A 162 -6.50 -5.40 -11.96
CA LEU A 162 -7.38 -4.65 -11.06
C LEU A 162 -8.68 -4.28 -11.74
N GLY A 163 -9.78 -4.39 -11.00
CA GLY A 163 -11.09 -3.89 -11.41
C GLY A 163 -11.82 -3.28 -10.21
N ALA A 164 -12.71 -2.33 -10.45
CA ALA A 164 -13.46 -1.67 -9.38
C ALA A 164 -14.94 -1.53 -9.74
N ILE A 165 -15.81 -1.98 -8.84
CA ILE A 165 -17.26 -1.77 -8.93
C ILE A 165 -17.57 -0.37 -8.43
N ASN A 166 -18.28 0.42 -9.23
CA ASN A 166 -18.81 1.70 -8.78
C ASN A 166 -20.03 1.48 -7.87
N LEU A 167 -19.82 1.61 -6.56
CA LEU A 167 -20.86 1.39 -5.55
C LEU A 167 -21.97 2.45 -5.60
N ALA A 168 -21.69 3.67 -6.06
CA ALA A 168 -22.71 4.70 -6.25
C ALA A 168 -23.83 4.20 -7.19
N ASN A 169 -23.46 3.45 -8.23
CA ASN A 169 -24.40 2.86 -9.17
C ASN A 169 -25.13 1.62 -8.65
N MET A 170 -24.76 1.12 -7.47
CA MET A 170 -25.39 -0.04 -6.83
C MET A 170 -26.50 0.36 -5.85
N VAL A 171 -26.89 1.63 -5.80
CA VAL A 171 -27.93 2.14 -4.91
C VAL A 171 -29.23 2.38 -5.69
N ASP A 172 -30.34 1.94 -5.12
CA ASP A 172 -31.69 2.41 -5.44
C ASP A 172 -31.89 3.75 -4.71
N LYS A 173 -31.72 4.86 -5.42
CA LYS A 173 -31.74 6.20 -4.84
C LYS A 173 -33.12 6.58 -4.29
N ASP A 174 -34.21 6.07 -4.89
CA ASP A 174 -35.58 6.34 -4.44
C ASP A 174 -35.85 5.69 -3.08
N ARG A 175 -35.33 4.47 -2.89
CA ARG A 175 -35.46 3.71 -1.64
C ARG A 175 -34.34 3.98 -0.65
N LYS A 176 -33.29 4.70 -1.05
CA LYS A 176 -32.09 4.97 -0.26
C LYS A 176 -31.43 3.68 0.26
N GLN A 177 -31.35 2.68 -0.58
CA GLN A 177 -30.87 1.34 -0.23
C GLN A 177 -29.99 0.76 -1.32
N VAL A 178 -29.03 -0.09 -0.92
CA VAL A 178 -28.23 -0.86 -1.87
C VAL A 178 -29.10 -1.88 -2.59
N ASP A 179 -29.08 -1.87 -3.92
CA ASP A 179 -29.62 -2.92 -4.77
C ASP A 179 -28.69 -4.13 -4.78
N PHE A 180 -28.89 -5.01 -3.81
CA PHE A 180 -28.07 -6.21 -3.66
C PHE A 180 -28.18 -7.17 -4.85
N ASP A 181 -29.28 -7.20 -5.58
CA ASP A 181 -29.42 -8.08 -6.74
C ASP A 181 -28.63 -7.54 -7.94
N LYS A 182 -28.63 -6.23 -8.15
CA LYS A 182 -27.74 -5.57 -9.11
C LYS A 182 -26.28 -5.78 -8.75
N LEU A 183 -25.91 -5.57 -7.47
CA LEU A 183 -24.56 -5.79 -6.97
C LEU A 183 -24.09 -7.22 -7.24
N LYS A 184 -24.88 -8.24 -6.90
CA LYS A 184 -24.54 -9.65 -7.14
C LYS A 184 -24.27 -9.93 -8.62
N ARG A 185 -25.17 -9.48 -9.52
CA ARG A 185 -24.99 -9.65 -10.97
C ARG A 185 -23.72 -8.96 -11.47
N THR A 186 -23.43 -7.75 -10.96
CA THR A 186 -22.24 -6.99 -11.34
C THR A 186 -20.96 -7.73 -10.89
N VAL A 187 -20.93 -8.27 -9.67
CA VAL A 187 -19.80 -9.08 -9.18
C VAL A 187 -19.57 -10.31 -10.06
N GLN A 188 -20.63 -11.02 -10.44
CA GLN A 188 -20.54 -12.21 -11.30
C GLN A 188 -19.91 -11.89 -12.66
N VAL A 189 -20.35 -10.80 -13.28
CA VAL A 189 -19.79 -10.35 -14.57
C VAL A 189 -18.34 -9.89 -14.42
N ALA A 190 -18.04 -9.11 -13.37
CA ALA A 190 -16.71 -8.60 -13.11
C ALA A 190 -15.68 -9.71 -12.91
N VAL A 191 -15.98 -10.71 -12.08
CA VAL A 191 -15.09 -11.87 -11.84
C VAL A 191 -14.82 -12.63 -13.14
N ARG A 192 -15.85 -12.90 -13.94
CA ARG A 192 -15.69 -13.58 -15.24
C ARG A 192 -14.84 -12.75 -16.20
N MET A 193 -15.11 -11.44 -16.28
CA MET A 193 -14.34 -10.53 -17.14
C MET A 193 -12.85 -10.53 -16.74
N MET A 194 -12.57 -10.41 -15.46
CA MET A 194 -11.19 -10.35 -14.96
C MET A 194 -10.45 -11.68 -15.12
N ASP A 195 -11.14 -12.83 -14.97
CA ASP A 195 -10.55 -14.14 -15.31
C ASP A 195 -10.18 -14.23 -16.79
N ASN A 196 -11.00 -13.69 -17.69
CA ASN A 196 -10.70 -13.64 -19.13
C ASN A 196 -9.52 -12.71 -19.44
N VAL A 197 -9.32 -11.62 -18.69
CA VAL A 197 -8.17 -10.71 -18.85
C VAL A 197 -6.85 -11.46 -18.61
N ILE A 198 -6.80 -12.41 -17.68
CA ILE A 198 -5.59 -13.22 -17.45
C ILE A 198 -5.20 -13.98 -18.72
N ASP A 199 -6.18 -14.58 -19.42
CA ASP A 199 -5.93 -15.33 -20.65
C ASP A 199 -5.60 -14.43 -21.84
N ALA A 200 -6.14 -13.20 -21.87
CA ALA A 200 -5.93 -12.23 -22.95
C ALA A 200 -4.65 -11.41 -22.81
N THR A 201 -3.99 -11.44 -21.64
CA THR A 201 -2.81 -10.63 -21.37
C THR A 201 -1.57 -11.21 -22.04
N PRO A 202 -0.84 -10.45 -22.86
CA PRO A 202 0.47 -10.84 -23.39
C PRO A 202 1.55 -10.59 -22.33
N TYR A 203 1.94 -11.63 -21.60
CA TYR A 203 3.00 -11.53 -20.59
C TYR A 203 4.38 -11.44 -21.25
N PHE A 204 5.16 -10.44 -20.86
CA PHE A 204 6.50 -10.23 -21.40
C PHE A 204 7.54 -11.19 -20.77
N LEU A 205 7.46 -11.41 -19.45
CA LEU A 205 8.35 -12.34 -18.74
C LEU A 205 7.67 -13.70 -18.56
N GLU A 206 8.41 -14.79 -18.82
CA GLU A 206 7.87 -16.14 -18.69
C GLU A 206 7.53 -16.49 -17.22
N GLU A 207 8.29 -15.98 -16.26
CA GLU A 207 8.05 -16.13 -14.83
C GLU A 207 6.70 -15.52 -14.45
N ASN A 208 6.41 -14.30 -14.90
CA ASN A 208 5.12 -13.66 -14.69
C ASN A 208 4.00 -14.43 -15.39
N ARG A 209 4.22 -14.91 -16.61
CA ARG A 209 3.26 -15.73 -17.35
C ARG A 209 2.93 -17.00 -16.59
N ARG A 210 3.95 -17.74 -16.15
CA ARG A 210 3.78 -18.97 -15.37
C ARG A 210 3.01 -18.71 -14.07
N GLN A 211 3.40 -17.65 -13.34
CA GLN A 211 2.76 -17.28 -12.08
C GLN A 211 1.30 -16.86 -12.30
N ALA A 212 1.05 -15.95 -13.23
CA ALA A 212 -0.30 -15.45 -13.51
C ALA A 212 -1.27 -16.55 -13.97
N LEU A 213 -0.84 -17.41 -14.88
CA LEU A 213 -1.67 -18.53 -15.35
C LEU A 213 -1.79 -19.64 -14.29
N GLY A 214 -0.78 -19.81 -13.44
CA GLY A 214 -0.74 -20.81 -12.38
C GLY A 214 -1.66 -20.50 -11.21
N GLU A 215 -1.64 -19.29 -10.69
CA GLU A 215 -2.49 -18.86 -9.56
C GLU A 215 -3.82 -18.22 -9.99
N ARG A 216 -3.91 -17.70 -11.20
CA ARG A 216 -5.09 -17.00 -11.74
C ARG A 216 -5.65 -15.94 -10.80
N ARG A 217 -4.79 -15.14 -10.20
CA ARG A 217 -5.14 -14.07 -9.27
C ARG A 217 -5.86 -12.94 -9.98
N ILE A 218 -6.94 -12.45 -9.42
CA ILE A 218 -7.61 -11.21 -9.80
C ILE A 218 -7.78 -10.30 -8.57
N GLY A 219 -7.96 -9.01 -8.81
CA GLY A 219 -8.13 -8.00 -7.77
C GLY A 219 -9.38 -7.16 -8.01
N LEU A 220 -10.56 -7.72 -7.70
CA LEU A 220 -11.81 -6.98 -7.76
C LEU A 220 -11.98 -6.15 -6.50
N GLY A 221 -12.09 -4.83 -6.67
CA GLY A 221 -12.34 -3.86 -5.62
C GLY A 221 -13.57 -3.00 -5.90
N VAL A 222 -13.58 -1.84 -5.28
CA VAL A 222 -14.68 -0.88 -5.38
C VAL A 222 -14.16 0.54 -5.51
N MET A 223 -15.03 1.45 -5.97
CA MET A 223 -14.96 2.91 -5.87
C MET A 223 -16.35 3.44 -5.53
N GLY A 224 -16.45 4.68 -5.07
CA GLY A 224 -17.75 5.27 -4.73
C GLY A 224 -18.36 4.75 -3.43
N LEU A 225 -17.53 4.36 -2.44
CA LEU A 225 -18.03 3.92 -1.14
C LEU A 225 -18.72 5.06 -0.39
N ALA A 226 -18.10 6.25 -0.38
CA ALA A 226 -18.70 7.41 0.28
C ALA A 226 -20.01 7.82 -0.40
N ASP A 227 -20.06 7.80 -1.74
CA ASP A 227 -21.29 8.07 -2.49
C ASP A 227 -22.41 7.10 -2.14
N MET A 228 -22.10 5.80 -2.08
CA MET A 228 -23.08 4.79 -1.66
C MET A 228 -23.65 5.08 -0.27
N LEU A 229 -22.78 5.44 0.67
CA LEU A 229 -23.21 5.76 2.04
C LEU A 229 -24.07 7.03 2.07
N ILE A 230 -23.69 8.07 1.32
CA ILE A 230 -24.46 9.31 1.19
C ILE A 230 -25.85 9.02 0.61
N TYR A 231 -25.95 8.29 -0.51
CA TYR A 231 -27.25 7.92 -1.10
C TYR A 231 -28.11 7.06 -0.18
N CYS A 232 -27.48 6.27 0.70
CA CYS A 232 -28.19 5.47 1.71
C CYS A 232 -28.45 6.23 3.01
N GLU A 233 -28.09 7.53 3.11
CA GLU A 233 -28.19 8.35 4.32
C GLU A 233 -27.50 7.69 5.53
N LYS A 234 -26.28 7.18 5.31
CA LYS A 234 -25.46 6.54 6.34
C LYS A 234 -24.16 7.32 6.54
N VAL A 235 -23.84 7.56 7.81
CA VAL A 235 -22.59 8.25 8.17
C VAL A 235 -21.42 7.32 7.94
N TYR A 236 -20.44 7.76 7.15
CA TYR A 236 -19.17 7.06 6.97
C TYR A 236 -18.46 6.92 8.34
N GLY A 237 -18.00 5.71 8.68
CA GLY A 237 -17.36 5.44 9.98
C GLY A 237 -18.33 5.35 11.17
N GLY A 238 -19.60 5.71 10.99
CA GLY A 238 -20.64 5.50 11.98
C GLY A 238 -21.07 4.03 12.10
N GLU A 239 -21.73 3.67 13.20
CA GLU A 239 -22.12 2.28 13.48
C GLU A 239 -23.00 1.67 12.38
N ASP A 240 -24.04 2.37 11.94
CA ASP A 240 -24.95 1.91 10.90
C ASP A 240 -24.27 1.91 9.51
N GLY A 241 -23.38 2.89 9.27
CA GLY A 241 -22.53 2.90 8.08
C GLY A 241 -21.65 1.67 8.01
N ASN A 242 -20.94 1.35 9.08
CA ASN A 242 -20.07 0.18 9.17
C ASN A 242 -20.85 -1.15 9.05
N LYS A 243 -22.06 -1.26 9.59
CA LYS A 243 -22.95 -2.42 9.38
C LYS A 243 -23.33 -2.60 7.90
N LEU A 244 -23.63 -1.50 7.21
CA LEU A 244 -23.94 -1.53 5.78
C LEU A 244 -22.70 -1.92 4.97
N VAL A 245 -21.54 -1.33 5.27
CA VAL A 245 -20.24 -1.65 4.65
C VAL A 245 -19.93 -3.14 4.83
N ASP A 246 -20.02 -3.68 6.04
CA ASP A 246 -19.80 -5.12 6.30
C ASP A 246 -20.73 -5.99 5.43
N LYS A 247 -22.00 -5.66 5.35
CA LYS A 247 -22.99 -6.41 4.54
C LYS A 247 -22.66 -6.35 3.05
N VAL A 248 -22.24 -5.20 2.53
CA VAL A 248 -21.87 -5.01 1.13
C VAL A 248 -20.63 -5.84 0.79
N PHE A 249 -19.55 -5.72 1.57
CA PHE A 249 -18.32 -6.46 1.32
C PHE A 249 -18.47 -7.97 1.54
N LYS A 250 -19.25 -8.39 2.52
CA LYS A 250 -19.65 -9.80 2.67
C LYS A 250 -20.35 -10.32 1.42
N THR A 251 -21.27 -9.53 0.86
CA THR A 251 -21.97 -9.90 -0.37
C THR A 251 -21.00 -10.03 -1.54
N ILE A 252 -20.14 -9.03 -1.74
CA ILE A 252 -19.12 -9.05 -2.79
C ILE A 252 -18.25 -10.30 -2.65
N ALA A 253 -17.69 -10.54 -1.46
CA ALA A 253 -16.82 -11.68 -1.21
C ALA A 253 -17.51 -13.03 -1.48
N THR A 254 -18.68 -13.24 -0.91
CA THR A 254 -19.39 -14.53 -1.08
C THR A 254 -19.80 -14.78 -2.53
N ILE A 255 -20.25 -13.76 -3.25
CA ILE A 255 -20.62 -13.90 -4.67
C ILE A 255 -19.40 -14.07 -5.56
N ALA A 256 -18.28 -13.36 -5.29
CA ALA A 256 -17.04 -13.54 -6.04
C ALA A 256 -16.52 -14.98 -5.94
N TYR A 257 -16.47 -15.54 -4.73
CA TYR A 257 -16.03 -16.91 -4.50
C TYR A 257 -16.96 -17.93 -5.14
N ARG A 258 -18.30 -17.77 -5.02
CA ARG A 258 -19.27 -18.64 -5.73
C ARG A 258 -19.11 -18.58 -7.25
N THR A 259 -18.88 -17.37 -7.79
CA THR A 259 -18.66 -17.20 -9.23
C THR A 259 -17.38 -17.90 -9.69
N SER A 260 -16.31 -17.80 -8.91
CA SER A 260 -15.04 -18.49 -9.20
C SER A 260 -15.18 -20.02 -9.13
N ILE A 261 -16.05 -20.56 -8.25
CA ILE A 261 -16.40 -21.98 -8.23
C ILE A 261 -17.16 -22.37 -9.50
N GLU A 262 -18.14 -21.60 -9.93
CA GLU A 262 -18.85 -21.88 -11.19
C GLU A 262 -17.91 -21.81 -12.40
N LEU A 263 -16.97 -20.85 -12.43
CA LEU A 263 -15.92 -20.80 -13.45
C LEU A 263 -15.00 -22.03 -13.40
N ALA A 264 -14.70 -22.55 -12.23
CA ALA A 264 -13.92 -23.79 -12.10
C ALA A 264 -14.66 -25.01 -12.69
N LYS A 265 -15.98 -25.09 -12.53
CA LYS A 265 -16.79 -26.13 -13.17
C LYS A 265 -16.79 -26.03 -14.70
N GLU A 266 -16.74 -24.79 -15.25
CA GLU A 266 -16.74 -24.55 -16.69
C GLU A 266 -15.34 -24.72 -17.33
N LYS A 267 -14.29 -24.25 -16.66
CA LYS A 267 -12.94 -24.03 -17.23
C LYS A 267 -11.81 -24.75 -16.48
N GLY A 268 -12.13 -25.44 -15.39
CA GLY A 268 -11.14 -26.03 -14.47
C GLY A 268 -10.63 -25.05 -13.42
N SER A 269 -10.06 -25.57 -12.34
CA SER A 269 -9.45 -24.80 -11.27
C SER A 269 -8.14 -24.14 -11.69
N PHE A 270 -7.64 -23.21 -10.87
CA PHE A 270 -6.33 -22.64 -11.10
C PHE A 270 -5.24 -23.73 -10.97
N PRO A 271 -4.23 -23.74 -11.88
CA PRO A 271 -3.29 -24.85 -12.02
C PRO A 271 -2.46 -25.17 -10.78
N PHE A 272 -2.11 -24.19 -9.94
CA PHE A 272 -1.33 -24.44 -8.74
C PHE A 272 -2.09 -25.23 -7.66
N LEU A 273 -3.42 -25.21 -7.68
CA LEU A 273 -4.25 -26.07 -6.83
C LEU A 273 -4.35 -27.50 -7.38
N PHE A 274 -4.37 -27.66 -8.72
CA PHE A 274 -4.49 -28.93 -9.41
C PHE A 274 -3.16 -29.30 -10.08
N THR A 275 -2.37 -30.16 -9.42
CA THR A 275 -1.04 -30.54 -9.86
C THR A 275 -1.01 -31.73 -10.84
N GLY A 276 -2.18 -32.24 -11.25
CA GLY A 276 -2.30 -33.47 -12.04
C GLY A 276 -2.24 -34.76 -11.23
N ASN A 277 -1.84 -34.69 -9.96
CA ASN A 277 -1.89 -35.80 -9.01
C ASN A 277 -3.14 -35.66 -8.13
N VAL A 278 -3.99 -36.68 -8.10
CA VAL A 278 -5.27 -36.65 -7.36
C VAL A 278 -5.07 -36.44 -5.86
N SER A 279 -4.09 -37.12 -5.26
CA SER A 279 -3.81 -36.99 -3.83
C SER A 279 -3.33 -35.58 -3.46
N ASP A 280 -2.44 -35.00 -4.26
CA ASP A 280 -1.97 -33.64 -4.03
C ASP A 280 -3.08 -32.60 -4.24
N THR A 281 -3.90 -32.79 -5.26
CA THR A 281 -5.05 -31.91 -5.52
C THR A 281 -6.05 -31.91 -4.37
N LEU A 282 -6.38 -33.09 -3.81
CA LEU A 282 -7.29 -33.19 -2.67
C LEU A 282 -6.67 -32.55 -1.42
N ARG A 283 -5.39 -32.80 -1.15
CA ARG A 283 -4.67 -32.16 -0.06
C ARG A 283 -4.64 -30.64 -0.21
N ASN A 284 -4.28 -30.12 -1.37
CA ASN A 284 -4.21 -28.69 -1.64
C ASN A 284 -5.59 -28.02 -1.52
N ALA A 285 -6.67 -28.67 -1.95
CA ALA A 285 -8.03 -28.18 -1.76
C ALA A 285 -8.44 -28.13 -0.29
N GLU A 286 -8.03 -29.11 0.51
CA GLU A 286 -8.24 -29.10 1.96
C GLU A 286 -7.44 -27.97 2.63
N GLU A 287 -6.16 -27.84 2.30
CA GLU A 287 -5.30 -26.76 2.80
C GLU A 287 -5.82 -25.38 2.39
N PHE A 288 -6.24 -25.21 1.12
CA PHE A 288 -6.82 -23.97 0.63
C PHE A 288 -8.05 -23.55 1.45
N THR A 289 -8.97 -24.48 1.72
CA THR A 289 -10.18 -24.17 2.50
C THR A 289 -9.94 -23.97 3.98
N ASN A 290 -8.72 -24.22 4.46
CA ASN A 290 -8.27 -24.01 5.85
C ASN A 290 -7.29 -22.83 6.01
N THR A 291 -7.02 -22.05 4.96
CA THR A 291 -6.23 -20.80 5.09
C THR A 291 -6.93 -19.82 6.03
N GLY A 292 -6.19 -18.85 6.56
CA GLY A 292 -6.74 -17.86 7.49
C GLY A 292 -7.96 -17.15 6.94
N PHE A 293 -7.88 -16.70 5.68
CA PHE A 293 -9.02 -16.05 5.02
C PHE A 293 -10.20 -17.02 4.82
N MET A 294 -9.95 -18.21 4.31
CA MET A 294 -11.02 -19.17 3.98
C MET A 294 -11.78 -19.67 5.20
N ARG A 295 -11.13 -19.73 6.38
CA ARG A 295 -11.82 -20.08 7.63
C ARG A 295 -12.96 -19.14 7.98
N GLN A 296 -12.91 -17.87 7.53
CA GLN A 296 -13.97 -16.88 7.73
C GLN A 296 -15.12 -17.01 6.72
N MET A 297 -14.88 -17.68 5.59
CA MET A 297 -15.89 -17.85 4.54
C MET A 297 -16.96 -18.87 4.96
N PRO A 298 -18.21 -18.71 4.48
CA PRO A 298 -19.31 -19.64 4.74
C PRO A 298 -18.93 -21.10 4.48
N LYS A 299 -19.44 -22.00 5.30
CA LYS A 299 -19.10 -23.43 5.27
C LYS A 299 -19.44 -24.07 3.91
N ASP A 300 -20.59 -23.73 3.34
CA ASP A 300 -21.04 -24.22 2.04
C ASP A 300 -20.08 -23.83 0.89
N ILE A 301 -19.54 -22.59 0.91
CA ILE A 301 -18.52 -22.18 -0.07
C ILE A 301 -17.26 -23.03 0.07
N ARG A 302 -16.80 -23.31 1.29
CA ARG A 302 -15.62 -24.15 1.53
C ARG A 302 -15.86 -25.61 1.09
N GLU A 303 -17.05 -26.14 1.32
CA GLU A 303 -17.45 -27.48 0.88
C GLU A 303 -17.52 -27.56 -0.65
N ASP A 304 -18.08 -26.54 -1.31
CA ASP A 304 -18.14 -26.47 -2.77
C ASP A 304 -16.75 -26.37 -3.41
N ILE A 305 -15.80 -25.63 -2.80
CA ILE A 305 -14.41 -25.59 -3.27
C ILE A 305 -13.76 -26.98 -3.19
N ARG A 306 -13.95 -27.71 -2.11
CA ARG A 306 -13.41 -29.07 -1.98
C ARG A 306 -13.98 -30.02 -3.03
N ARG A 307 -15.23 -29.81 -3.40
CA ARG A 307 -15.94 -30.69 -4.35
C ARG A 307 -15.69 -30.34 -5.81
N TYR A 308 -15.64 -29.04 -6.12
CA TYR A 308 -15.63 -28.54 -7.51
C TYR A 308 -14.36 -27.78 -7.87
N GLY A 309 -13.52 -27.45 -6.88
CA GLY A 309 -12.40 -26.56 -7.05
C GLY A 309 -12.78 -25.07 -7.10
N ILE A 310 -11.81 -24.25 -7.40
CA ILE A 310 -11.96 -22.80 -7.57
C ILE A 310 -11.07 -22.29 -8.70
N ARG A 311 -11.56 -21.38 -9.52
CA ARG A 311 -10.87 -20.88 -10.72
C ARG A 311 -9.72 -19.91 -10.40
N ASN A 312 -9.84 -19.12 -9.34
CA ASN A 312 -8.93 -18.04 -9.00
C ASN A 312 -8.44 -18.21 -7.56
N SER A 313 -7.14 -18.04 -7.31
CA SER A 313 -6.53 -18.18 -5.98
C SER A 313 -6.92 -17.06 -5.04
N HIS A 314 -6.96 -15.84 -5.57
CA HIS A 314 -7.37 -14.60 -4.88
C HIS A 314 -8.31 -13.83 -5.79
N LEU A 315 -9.27 -13.14 -5.22
CA LEU A 315 -10.36 -12.49 -5.94
C LEU A 315 -10.49 -11.00 -5.62
N LEU A 316 -10.15 -10.59 -4.42
CA LEU A 316 -10.56 -9.30 -3.87
C LEU A 316 -9.38 -8.46 -3.38
N THR A 317 -9.39 -7.20 -3.79
CA THR A 317 -8.46 -6.16 -3.31
C THR A 317 -9.14 -4.81 -3.38
N VAL A 318 -8.64 -3.82 -2.65
CA VAL A 318 -9.14 -2.45 -2.83
C VAL A 318 -7.99 -1.53 -3.22
N ALA A 319 -7.92 -1.23 -4.51
CA ALA A 319 -6.99 -0.28 -5.08
C ALA A 319 -7.45 1.17 -4.84
N PRO A 320 -6.55 2.16 -4.92
CA PRO A 320 -6.89 3.57 -4.70
C PRO A 320 -7.94 4.12 -5.67
N THR A 321 -7.96 3.66 -6.91
CA THR A 321 -8.83 4.14 -8.00
C THR A 321 -8.84 5.66 -8.20
N GLY A 322 -7.73 6.35 -7.85
CA GLY A 322 -7.64 7.81 -7.84
C GLY A 322 -8.07 8.45 -9.16
N SER A 323 -7.47 8.04 -10.28
CA SER A 323 -7.83 8.55 -11.61
C SER A 323 -9.18 8.03 -12.09
N THR A 324 -9.48 6.74 -11.88
CA THR A 324 -10.70 6.11 -12.38
C THR A 324 -11.95 6.63 -11.67
N GLY A 325 -11.93 6.75 -10.33
CA GLY A 325 -13.03 7.28 -9.54
C GLY A 325 -13.32 8.75 -9.90
N THR A 326 -12.26 9.56 -9.97
CA THR A 326 -12.38 10.96 -10.38
C THR A 326 -12.94 11.11 -11.80
N MET A 327 -12.51 10.26 -12.74
CA MET A 327 -12.98 10.31 -14.12
C MET A 327 -14.47 10.00 -14.25
N VAL A 328 -15.02 9.15 -13.39
CA VAL A 328 -16.46 8.80 -13.40
C VAL A 328 -17.28 9.56 -12.34
N GLY A 329 -16.69 10.56 -11.68
CA GLY A 329 -17.39 11.49 -10.78
C GLY A 329 -17.80 10.90 -9.44
N VAL A 330 -17.03 9.93 -8.88
CA VAL A 330 -17.31 9.34 -7.58
C VAL A 330 -16.08 9.36 -6.67
N SER A 331 -16.30 9.13 -5.38
CA SER A 331 -15.23 8.96 -4.40
C SER A 331 -14.30 7.79 -4.77
N THR A 332 -13.02 7.92 -4.44
CA THR A 332 -11.98 7.00 -4.87
C THR A 332 -11.77 5.86 -3.87
N GLY A 333 -11.74 4.63 -4.34
CA GLY A 333 -11.55 3.43 -3.52
C GLY A 333 -12.51 3.39 -2.33
N LEU A 334 -11.95 3.33 -1.14
CA LEU A 334 -12.67 3.36 0.13
C LEU A 334 -12.70 4.75 0.77
N GLU A 335 -12.09 5.75 0.13
CA GLU A 335 -11.92 7.03 0.78
C GLU A 335 -13.22 7.81 0.84
N PRO A 336 -13.49 8.52 1.95
CA PRO A 336 -14.45 9.61 1.93
C PRO A 336 -13.93 10.74 1.05
N TYR A 337 -14.79 11.66 0.66
CA TYR A 337 -14.33 12.87 -0.03
C TYR A 337 -13.36 13.65 0.86
N PHE A 338 -12.23 14.09 0.29
CA PHE A 338 -11.31 14.97 1.03
C PHE A 338 -11.98 16.32 1.32
N SER A 339 -12.70 16.85 0.33
CA SER A 339 -13.55 18.04 0.44
C SER A 339 -14.71 17.91 -0.55
N PHE A 340 -15.88 18.41 -0.18
CA PHE A 340 -17.03 18.54 -1.08
C PHE A 340 -16.94 19.77 -1.98
N LYS A 341 -16.04 20.69 -1.67
CA LYS A 341 -15.75 21.87 -2.47
C LYS A 341 -14.28 21.87 -2.85
N TYR A 342 -13.99 22.14 -4.11
CA TYR A 342 -12.63 22.29 -4.59
C TYR A 342 -12.52 23.45 -5.57
N TYR A 343 -11.33 24.00 -5.68
CA TYR A 343 -11.06 25.09 -6.59
C TYR A 343 -10.42 24.53 -7.86
N ARG A 344 -11.06 24.80 -9.00
CA ARG A 344 -10.53 24.43 -10.30
C ARG A 344 -9.80 25.62 -10.92
N SER A 345 -8.52 25.47 -11.18
CA SER A 345 -7.76 26.42 -12.01
C SER A 345 -7.97 26.09 -13.49
N GLY A 346 -8.50 27.03 -14.25
CA GLY A 346 -8.60 26.91 -15.69
C GLY A 346 -7.53 27.76 -16.41
N ARG A 347 -7.37 27.59 -17.71
CA ARG A 347 -6.47 28.38 -18.59
C ARG A 347 -6.62 29.90 -18.43
N LEU A 348 -7.64 30.40 -17.78
CA LEU A 348 -7.95 31.81 -17.56
C LEU A 348 -7.56 32.32 -16.17
N GLY A 349 -6.81 31.55 -15.37
CA GLY A 349 -6.25 31.99 -14.08
C GLY A 349 -7.28 32.28 -12.97
N LYS A 350 -8.54 31.95 -13.13
CA LYS A 350 -9.58 32.12 -12.11
C LYS A 350 -9.83 30.78 -11.41
N PHE A 351 -9.66 30.76 -10.10
CA PHE A 351 -10.13 29.66 -9.26
C PHE A 351 -11.66 29.73 -9.19
N ILE A 352 -12.31 28.74 -9.78
CA ILE A 352 -13.77 28.58 -9.70
C ILE A 352 -14.04 27.51 -8.64
N GLU A 353 -14.83 27.85 -7.63
CA GLU A 353 -15.33 26.88 -6.65
C GLU A 353 -16.30 25.92 -7.35
N VAL A 354 -16.07 24.64 -7.19
CA VAL A 354 -16.89 23.57 -7.78
C VAL A 354 -17.28 22.60 -6.65
N ASN A 355 -18.56 22.26 -6.58
CA ASN A 355 -19.01 21.19 -5.69
C ASN A 355 -18.71 19.82 -6.31
N ALA A 356 -18.48 18.82 -5.47
CA ALA A 356 -18.52 17.43 -5.89
C ALA A 356 -19.89 17.10 -6.50
N ASP A 357 -19.91 16.26 -7.55
CA ASP A 357 -21.13 15.96 -8.30
C ASP A 357 -22.28 15.50 -7.40
N ILE A 358 -22.00 14.68 -6.39
CA ILE A 358 -23.02 14.19 -5.43
C ILE A 358 -23.62 15.30 -4.58
N VAL A 359 -22.86 16.34 -4.25
CA VAL A 359 -23.39 17.51 -3.52
C VAL A 359 -24.29 18.33 -4.43
N GLN A 360 -23.88 18.55 -5.68
CA GLN A 360 -24.71 19.28 -6.65
C GLN A 360 -26.01 18.52 -6.91
N GLU A 361 -25.97 17.21 -7.11
CA GLU A 361 -27.17 16.36 -7.27
C GLU A 361 -28.11 16.47 -6.05
N TYR A 362 -27.54 16.46 -4.83
CA TYR A 362 -28.32 16.61 -3.61
C TYR A 362 -29.00 17.99 -3.52
N LEU A 363 -28.28 19.07 -3.83
CA LEU A 363 -28.82 20.44 -3.78
C LEU A 363 -29.90 20.66 -4.86
N ASP A 364 -29.69 20.11 -6.06
CA ASP A 364 -30.69 20.18 -7.15
C ASP A 364 -32.00 19.46 -6.78
N ALA A 365 -31.90 18.36 -6.03
CA ALA A 365 -33.07 17.65 -5.50
C ALA A 365 -33.70 18.31 -4.26
N ASN A 366 -32.96 19.17 -3.56
CA ASN A 366 -33.37 19.84 -2.33
C ASN A 366 -33.02 21.35 -2.37
N PRO A 367 -33.67 22.12 -3.24
CA PRO A 367 -33.26 23.50 -3.53
C PRO A 367 -33.41 24.48 -2.34
N ASP A 368 -34.17 24.11 -1.33
CA ASP A 368 -34.34 24.90 -0.11
C ASP A 368 -33.26 24.69 0.94
N ASN A 369 -32.34 23.71 0.71
CA ASN A 369 -31.28 23.41 1.66
C ASN A 369 -30.09 24.36 1.49
N ASP A 370 -29.50 24.75 2.64
CA ASP A 370 -28.27 25.55 2.67
C ASP A 370 -27.05 24.71 2.19
N PRO A 371 -26.36 25.10 1.11
CA PRO A 371 -25.18 24.40 0.62
C PRO A 371 -24.01 24.39 1.62
N ASN A 372 -24.04 25.26 2.64
CA ASN A 372 -23.05 25.28 3.69
C ASN A 372 -23.43 24.45 4.92
N ASN A 373 -24.63 23.86 4.94
CA ASN A 373 -25.12 23.03 6.04
C ASN A 373 -25.71 21.74 5.50
N LEU A 374 -24.82 20.89 4.95
CA LEU A 374 -25.19 19.58 4.44
C LEU A 374 -25.59 18.64 5.59
N PRO A 375 -26.47 17.63 5.34
CA PRO A 375 -26.82 16.63 6.33
C PRO A 375 -25.62 15.87 6.88
N GLU A 376 -25.76 15.29 8.07
CA GLU A 376 -24.69 14.60 8.82
C GLU A 376 -24.01 13.43 8.08
N TRP A 377 -24.67 12.86 7.08
CA TRP A 377 -24.10 11.78 6.27
C TRP A 377 -23.17 12.27 5.13
N PHE A 378 -23.06 13.58 4.92
CA PHE A 378 -22.03 14.18 4.10
C PHE A 378 -20.76 14.38 4.94
N VAL A 379 -19.93 13.37 5.01
CA VAL A 379 -18.72 13.33 5.83
C VAL A 379 -17.49 13.44 4.93
N THR A 380 -16.60 14.40 5.24
CA THR A 380 -15.28 14.50 4.59
C THR A 380 -14.22 13.68 5.35
N ALA A 381 -13.06 13.49 4.72
CA ALA A 381 -11.95 12.79 5.35
C ALA A 381 -11.46 13.46 6.64
N MET A 382 -11.60 14.78 6.75
CA MET A 382 -11.14 15.55 7.91
C MET A 382 -12.20 15.67 9.01
N ASP A 383 -13.46 15.34 8.73
CA ASP A 383 -14.53 15.26 9.73
C ASP A 383 -14.46 13.96 10.55
N LEU A 384 -13.76 12.95 10.02
CA LEU A 384 -13.58 11.67 10.70
C LEU A 384 -12.43 11.70 11.70
N THR A 385 -12.59 10.94 12.78
CA THR A 385 -11.44 10.63 13.63
C THR A 385 -10.52 9.62 12.92
N PRO A 386 -9.20 9.65 13.15
CA PRO A 386 -8.28 8.66 12.62
C PRO A 386 -8.65 7.21 12.98
N GLU A 387 -9.22 7.02 14.18
CA GLU A 387 -9.74 5.73 14.64
C GLU A 387 -10.93 5.25 13.79
N ALA A 388 -11.82 6.14 13.38
CA ALA A 388 -12.96 5.78 12.52
C ALA A 388 -12.48 5.36 11.12
N HIS A 389 -11.45 6.02 10.56
CA HIS A 389 -10.80 5.58 9.33
C HIS A 389 -10.23 4.16 9.46
N ALA A 390 -9.52 3.87 10.56
CA ALA A 390 -8.94 2.56 10.84
C ALA A 390 -10.04 1.49 11.00
N ASP A 391 -11.13 1.80 11.69
CA ASP A 391 -12.24 0.86 11.90
C ASP A 391 -12.93 0.46 10.59
N VAL A 392 -13.20 1.41 9.70
CA VAL A 392 -13.75 1.11 8.36
C VAL A 392 -12.81 0.18 7.60
N GLN A 393 -11.51 0.44 7.62
CA GLN A 393 -10.52 -0.43 6.97
C GLN A 393 -10.55 -1.84 7.55
N CYS A 394 -10.59 -2.00 8.87
CA CYS A 394 -10.63 -3.30 9.55
C CYS A 394 -11.95 -4.06 9.24
N VAL A 395 -13.09 -3.37 9.21
CA VAL A 395 -14.39 -3.97 8.83
C VAL A 395 -14.33 -4.56 7.42
N ILE A 396 -13.69 -3.85 6.49
CA ILE A 396 -13.57 -4.27 5.09
C ILE A 396 -12.53 -5.37 4.93
N GLN A 397 -11.36 -5.25 5.59
CA GLN A 397 -10.24 -6.18 5.44
C GLN A 397 -10.62 -7.64 5.70
N ARG A 398 -11.55 -7.90 6.61
CA ARG A 398 -12.03 -9.27 6.88
C ARG A 398 -12.66 -9.97 5.65
N TRP A 399 -13.13 -9.20 4.66
CA TRP A 399 -13.74 -9.72 3.43
C TRP A 399 -12.82 -9.67 2.22
N ILE A 400 -11.62 -9.10 2.36
CA ILE A 400 -10.63 -8.93 1.29
C ILE A 400 -9.49 -9.93 1.47
N ASP A 401 -9.34 -10.85 0.52
CA ASP A 401 -8.30 -11.89 0.55
C ASP A 401 -6.90 -11.34 0.26
N SER A 402 -6.78 -10.32 -0.59
CA SER A 402 -5.55 -9.53 -0.74
C SER A 402 -5.47 -8.43 0.33
N SER A 403 -5.20 -7.19 -0.01
CA SER A 403 -5.13 -6.09 0.96
C SER A 403 -5.90 -4.86 0.48
N ILE A 404 -5.73 -3.77 1.17
CA ILE A 404 -6.48 -2.53 1.01
C ILE A 404 -5.49 -1.37 0.95
N SER A 405 -5.66 -0.50 -0.04
CA SER A 405 -5.06 0.83 -0.05
C SER A 405 -6.03 1.80 0.62
N LYS A 406 -5.66 2.31 1.78
CA LYS A 406 -6.43 3.31 2.50
C LYS A 406 -5.52 4.23 3.28
N THR A 407 -5.82 5.52 3.20
CA THR A 407 -5.19 6.55 4.02
C THR A 407 -6.03 6.85 5.26
N VAL A 408 -5.41 6.83 6.42
CA VAL A 408 -5.96 7.41 7.63
C VAL A 408 -5.61 8.90 7.64
N ASN A 409 -6.60 9.77 7.53
CA ASN A 409 -6.38 11.21 7.61
C ASN A 409 -6.43 11.64 9.07
N ALA A 410 -5.49 12.48 9.48
CA ALA A 410 -5.37 13.00 10.82
C ALA A 410 -5.26 14.53 10.81
N PRO A 411 -5.84 15.23 11.79
CA PRO A 411 -5.80 16.68 11.85
C PRO A 411 -4.37 17.19 12.11
N ARG A 412 -4.13 18.44 11.74
CA ARG A 412 -2.87 19.13 12.03
C ARG A 412 -2.57 19.11 13.53
N GLY A 413 -1.32 18.78 13.87
CA GLY A 413 -0.87 18.66 15.26
C GLY A 413 -1.12 17.31 15.90
N TYR A 414 -1.57 16.32 15.12
CA TYR A 414 -1.67 14.94 15.59
C TYR A 414 -0.29 14.42 16.01
N THR A 415 -0.18 13.86 17.22
CA THR A 415 1.13 13.52 17.80
C THR A 415 1.63 12.15 17.35
N VAL A 416 2.94 11.90 17.53
CA VAL A 416 3.56 10.61 17.21
C VAL A 416 2.90 9.47 17.99
N GLU A 417 2.60 9.68 19.28
CA GLU A 417 1.92 8.67 20.12
C GLU A 417 0.48 8.40 19.65
N GLN A 418 -0.17 9.38 19.06
CA GLN A 418 -1.50 9.18 18.46
C GLN A 418 -1.39 8.37 17.15
N VAL A 419 -0.37 8.64 16.34
CA VAL A 419 -0.08 7.85 15.14
C VAL A 419 0.23 6.40 15.50
N GLN A 420 1.05 6.16 16.52
CA GLN A 420 1.34 4.81 17.05
C GLN A 420 0.05 4.06 17.41
N ARG A 421 -0.85 4.70 18.16
CA ARG A 421 -2.14 4.07 18.53
C ARG A 421 -3.00 3.71 17.32
N VAL A 422 -2.99 4.52 16.27
CA VAL A 422 -3.71 4.20 15.03
C VAL A 422 -3.10 2.98 14.34
N TYR A 423 -1.79 2.92 14.21
CA TYR A 423 -1.12 1.76 13.62
C TYR A 423 -1.33 0.48 14.44
N GLU A 424 -1.26 0.57 15.77
CA GLU A 424 -1.59 -0.56 16.65
C GLU A 424 -3.04 -1.00 16.50
N ARG A 425 -3.98 -0.04 16.33
CA ARG A 425 -5.39 -0.36 16.08
C ARG A 425 -5.58 -1.10 14.77
N LEU A 426 -4.92 -0.67 13.70
CA LEU A 426 -4.91 -1.38 12.40
C LEU A 426 -4.34 -2.79 12.56
N TYR A 427 -3.18 -2.92 13.22
CA TYR A 427 -2.54 -4.21 13.46
C TYR A 427 -3.45 -5.19 14.22
N LYS A 428 -4.00 -4.76 15.35
CA LYS A 428 -4.92 -5.55 16.20
C LYS A 428 -6.26 -5.83 15.52
N GLY A 429 -6.71 -4.92 14.64
CA GLY A 429 -7.91 -5.06 13.82
C GLY A 429 -7.77 -6.00 12.62
N GLY A 430 -6.58 -6.57 12.41
CA GLY A 430 -6.31 -7.53 11.34
C GLY A 430 -6.06 -6.90 9.96
N ALA A 431 -5.83 -5.58 9.90
CA ALA A 431 -5.37 -4.94 8.67
C ALA A 431 -4.02 -5.51 8.24
N LYS A 432 -3.77 -5.55 6.93
CA LYS A 432 -2.50 -6.02 6.36
C LYS A 432 -1.51 -4.88 6.09
N GLY A 433 -1.94 -3.64 6.29
CA GLY A 433 -1.11 -2.46 6.18
C GLY A 433 -1.89 -1.21 6.49
N GLY A 434 -1.23 -0.07 6.40
CA GLY A 434 -1.86 1.23 6.60
C GLY A 434 -0.92 2.38 6.32
N THR A 435 -1.50 3.49 5.90
CA THR A 435 -0.82 4.76 5.68
C THR A 435 -1.56 5.83 6.46
N ILE A 436 -0.82 6.73 7.09
CA ILE A 436 -1.39 7.89 7.77
C ILE A 436 -0.93 9.17 7.08
N TYR A 437 -1.84 10.11 6.95
CA TYR A 437 -1.56 11.46 6.48
C TYR A 437 -2.00 12.46 7.55
N VAL A 438 -1.03 13.14 8.15
CA VAL A 438 -1.30 14.26 9.07
C VAL A 438 -1.36 15.54 8.26
N ASP A 439 -2.43 16.33 8.43
CA ASP A 439 -2.61 17.58 7.69
C ASP A 439 -1.40 18.52 7.88
N GLY A 440 -0.87 19.03 6.76
CA GLY A 440 0.30 19.88 6.73
C GLY A 440 1.64 19.16 6.92
N SER A 441 1.69 17.82 6.84
CA SER A 441 2.94 17.05 6.89
C SER A 441 3.72 17.06 5.56
N ARG A 442 3.11 17.47 4.46
CA ARG A 442 3.76 17.63 3.14
C ARG A 442 3.61 19.06 2.64
N ASP A 443 4.71 19.63 2.10
CA ASP A 443 4.72 20.99 1.55
C ASP A 443 3.94 21.09 0.23
N ALA A 444 3.95 20.04 -0.58
CA ALA A 444 3.17 19.95 -1.82
C ALA A 444 1.87 19.16 -1.56
N GLN A 445 0.79 19.86 -1.23
CA GLN A 445 -0.55 19.27 -1.16
C GLN A 445 -1.17 19.23 -2.55
N VAL A 446 -1.60 18.05 -3.00
CA VAL A 446 -2.32 17.87 -4.27
C VAL A 446 -3.74 18.47 -4.20
N LEU A 447 -4.32 18.53 -2.99
CA LEU A 447 -5.62 19.10 -2.70
C LEU A 447 -5.47 20.09 -1.53
N SER A 448 -5.78 21.37 -1.74
CA SER A 448 -5.78 22.42 -0.72
C SER A 448 -7.20 22.87 -0.44
N LEU A 449 -7.52 23.07 0.85
CA LEU A 449 -8.79 23.63 1.32
C LEU A 449 -8.77 25.17 1.34
N GLU A 450 -7.59 25.77 1.25
CA GLU A 450 -7.40 27.23 1.29
C GLU A 450 -6.87 27.75 -0.04
N LYS A 451 -7.26 29.00 -0.41
CA LYS A 451 -6.60 29.74 -1.46
C LYS A 451 -5.16 30.00 -1.04
N ASP A 452 -4.20 29.34 -1.65
CA ASP A 452 -2.80 29.72 -1.51
C ASP A 452 -2.56 31.10 -2.12
N GLU A 453 -2.62 32.12 -1.29
CA GLU A 453 -2.16 33.49 -1.61
C GLU A 453 -0.69 33.74 -1.21
N SER A 454 0.04 32.69 -0.84
CA SER A 454 1.45 32.84 -0.38
C SER A 454 2.38 31.80 -0.99
N GLU A 455 2.87 32.05 -2.18
CA GLU A 455 4.27 31.76 -2.48
C GLU A 455 5.14 32.53 -1.50
N THR A 456 6.04 31.84 -0.82
CA THR A 456 7.03 32.31 0.16
C THR A 456 6.62 32.27 1.63
N LYS A 457 6.80 31.11 2.22
CA LYS A 457 7.43 30.97 3.55
C LYS A 457 8.01 29.55 3.69
N THR A 458 9.29 29.43 3.49
CA THR A 458 10.12 28.35 4.02
C THR A 458 9.85 28.24 5.53
N ASN A 459 9.11 27.24 5.95
CA ASN A 459 8.94 26.93 7.37
C ASN A 459 9.87 25.77 7.73
N GLU A 460 10.92 26.11 8.47
CA GLU A 460 11.67 25.19 9.30
C GLU A 460 10.70 24.41 10.20
N LYS A 461 10.39 23.17 9.85
CA LYS A 461 9.58 22.25 10.68
C LYS A 461 10.18 20.86 10.74
N THR A 462 11.48 20.78 10.93
CA THR A 462 12.07 19.55 11.46
C THR A 462 12.01 19.62 12.98
N PRO A 463 11.48 18.60 13.68
CA PRO A 463 11.47 18.62 15.13
C PRO A 463 12.88 18.76 15.68
N PRO A 464 13.09 19.58 16.72
CA PRO A 464 14.42 19.79 17.32
C PRO A 464 15.14 18.49 17.71
N VAL A 465 14.40 17.49 18.14
CA VAL A 465 14.91 16.16 18.55
C VAL A 465 15.56 15.39 17.40
N LEU A 466 15.00 15.47 16.17
CA LEU A 466 15.61 14.84 14.99
C LEU A 466 16.92 15.52 14.59
N ILE A 467 17.00 16.84 14.76
CA ILE A 467 18.19 17.64 14.46
C ILE A 467 19.31 17.37 15.47
N GLU A 468 19.01 17.25 16.76
CA GLU A 468 20.03 16.97 17.79
C GLU A 468 20.61 15.55 17.64
N THR A 469 19.78 14.55 17.43
CA THR A 469 20.23 13.15 17.23
C THR A 469 21.04 13.00 15.93
N ILE A 470 20.74 13.81 14.91
CA ILE A 470 21.46 13.82 13.63
C ILE A 470 22.80 14.58 13.75
N ASN A 471 22.82 15.71 14.46
CA ASN A 471 24.01 16.55 14.58
C ASN A 471 25.12 15.95 15.45
N GLU A 472 24.80 15.09 16.41
CA GLU A 472 25.82 14.40 17.24
C GLU A 472 26.63 13.34 16.45
N LEU A 473 26.23 13.03 15.22
CA LEU A 473 26.80 11.93 14.42
C LEU A 473 27.60 12.39 13.18
N THR A 474 27.77 13.70 12.91
CA THR A 474 28.40 14.17 11.68
C THR A 474 29.57 15.14 11.88
N SER A 475 30.76 14.76 11.39
CA SER A 475 31.83 15.70 11.02
C SER A 475 32.57 15.22 9.77
N THR A 476 32.66 16.11 8.79
CA THR A 476 33.45 16.20 7.54
C THR A 476 32.97 15.44 6.30
N SER A 477 32.84 16.18 5.19
CA SER A 477 32.16 15.81 3.95
C SER A 477 32.96 16.07 2.67
N MET A 478 32.71 15.24 1.65
CA MET A 478 32.60 15.64 0.24
C MET A 478 31.26 15.14 -0.28
N SER A 479 30.47 15.99 -0.99
CA SER A 479 29.19 15.58 -1.52
C SER A 479 29.35 14.77 -2.80
N ILE A 480 28.63 13.64 -2.89
CA ILE A 480 28.48 12.87 -4.13
C ILE A 480 27.07 13.15 -4.65
N GLY A 481 26.95 13.59 -5.91
CA GLY A 481 25.66 14.02 -6.44
C GLY A 481 25.67 14.32 -7.93
N SER A 482 24.63 14.95 -8.41
CA SER A 482 24.47 15.32 -9.82
C SER A 482 24.62 16.83 -10.08
N GLU A 483 24.90 17.61 -9.04
CA GLU A 483 25.11 19.05 -9.18
C GLU A 483 26.56 19.39 -9.52
N ILE A 484 26.76 20.55 -10.11
CA ILE A 484 28.10 21.04 -10.45
C ILE A 484 28.95 21.18 -9.17
N GLY A 485 30.13 20.56 -9.18
CA GLY A 485 31.02 20.51 -8.03
C GLY A 485 30.87 19.24 -7.17
N ASP A 486 29.85 18.42 -7.42
CA ASP A 486 29.71 17.14 -6.74
C ASP A 486 30.66 16.08 -7.31
N THR A 487 31.04 15.11 -6.48
CA THR A 487 31.70 13.90 -6.95
C THR A 487 30.72 13.01 -7.71
N CYS A 488 31.10 12.55 -8.87
CA CYS A 488 30.26 11.72 -9.74
C CYS A 488 29.75 10.44 -9.03
N PRO A 489 28.44 10.18 -8.98
CA PRO A 489 27.89 8.99 -8.33
C PRO A 489 28.17 7.68 -9.08
N ILE A 490 28.53 7.77 -10.37
CA ILE A 490 28.78 6.59 -11.20
C ILE A 490 30.22 6.11 -11.08
N CYS A 491 31.21 6.98 -11.36
CA CYS A 491 32.61 6.58 -11.29
C CYS A 491 33.31 6.93 -9.98
N ARG A 492 32.72 7.83 -9.17
CA ARG A 492 33.21 8.29 -7.86
C ARG A 492 34.63 8.85 -7.84
N LYS A 493 35.14 9.22 -9.02
CA LYS A 493 36.48 9.76 -9.22
C LYS A 493 36.46 11.16 -9.81
N GLY A 494 35.49 11.42 -10.67
CA GLY A 494 35.34 12.68 -11.34
C GLY A 494 34.39 13.62 -10.63
N GLU A 495 34.57 14.91 -10.90
CA GLU A 495 33.70 16.00 -10.47
C GLU A 495 32.66 16.27 -11.55
N ILE A 496 31.46 16.65 -11.15
CA ILE A 496 30.39 17.05 -12.06
C ILE A 496 30.64 18.50 -12.51
N ILE A 497 30.72 18.67 -13.81
CA ILE A 497 30.91 19.95 -14.48
C ILE A 497 29.79 20.19 -15.48
N GLU A 498 29.54 21.44 -15.84
CA GLU A 498 28.66 21.76 -16.94
C GLU A 498 29.35 21.54 -18.28
N ALA A 499 28.80 20.67 -19.12
CA ALA A 499 29.29 20.41 -20.45
C ALA A 499 28.12 20.25 -21.44
N GLY A 500 28.03 21.18 -22.40
CA GLY A 500 27.00 21.12 -23.45
C GLY A 500 25.56 21.27 -22.94
N GLY A 501 25.34 22.01 -21.85
CA GLY A 501 24.04 22.20 -21.24
C GLY A 501 23.59 21.04 -20.32
N CYS A 502 24.48 20.09 -20.05
CA CYS A 502 24.24 18.97 -19.16
C CYS A 502 25.28 18.94 -18.03
N ASN A 503 24.87 18.53 -16.83
CA ASN A 503 25.77 18.21 -15.74
C ASN A 503 26.46 16.89 -16.04
N THR A 504 27.74 16.93 -16.36
CA THR A 504 28.51 15.80 -16.90
C THR A 504 29.74 15.55 -16.04
N CYS A 505 30.05 14.27 -15.78
CA CYS A 505 31.26 13.92 -15.06
C CYS A 505 32.51 14.13 -15.94
N ASN A 506 33.50 14.89 -15.43
CA ASN A 506 34.74 15.16 -16.12
C ASN A 506 35.68 13.93 -16.26
N SER A 507 35.42 12.85 -15.52
CA SER A 507 36.25 11.63 -15.54
C SER A 507 35.64 10.50 -16.36
N CYS A 508 34.37 10.18 -16.22
CA CYS A 508 33.73 9.06 -16.92
C CYS A 508 32.76 9.49 -18.03
N GLY A 509 32.51 10.79 -18.19
CA GLY A 509 31.60 11.30 -19.22
C GLY A 509 30.12 11.07 -18.96
N ALA A 510 29.75 10.53 -17.80
CA ALA A 510 28.34 10.29 -17.47
C ALA A 510 27.55 11.61 -17.39
N GLN A 511 26.46 11.71 -18.13
CA GLN A 511 25.53 12.83 -18.09
C GLN A 511 24.44 12.53 -17.05
N LEU A 512 24.35 13.33 -16.02
CA LEU A 512 23.48 13.09 -14.85
C LEU A 512 22.25 13.96 -14.82
N LYS A 513 22.32 15.17 -15.39
CA LYS A 513 21.22 16.13 -15.46
C LYS A 513 21.39 16.98 -16.72
N CYS A 514 20.41 16.99 -17.61
CA CYS A 514 20.39 17.87 -18.76
C CYS A 514 19.28 18.88 -18.59
N GLY A 515 19.58 20.17 -18.75
CA GLY A 515 18.57 21.22 -18.74
C GLY A 515 17.69 21.12 -20.01
N LEU A 516 16.37 21.10 -19.84
CA LEU A 516 15.37 21.52 -20.80
C LEU A 516 14.82 22.86 -20.39
#